data_9c6895a89e03fc2f47424d601b301698
#
_entry.id   9c6895a89e03fc2f47424d601b301698
#
_cell.length_a   1.000
_cell.length_b   1.000
_cell.length_c   1.000
_cell.angle_alpha   90.00
_cell.angle_beta   90.00
_cell.angle_gamma   90.00
#
_symmetry.space_group_name_H-M   'P 1'
#
loop_
_entity.id
_entity.type
_entity.pdbx_description
1 polymer ?
#
loop_
_entity_poly.entity_id
_entity_poly.type
_entity_poly.pdbx_seq_one_letter_code
_entity_poly.pdbx_strand_id
1 'polypeptide(L)'
;DNERWLEFRRVLFRSDVRQGLQDADFKVADMLRKSKKPVVLAVNKVDSMAKYGNDVYEFYNLGIGDPVPVSAASRLGIGDLLDAVSAHFTKEMLEDAGEDDRPRIAVVGKPNVGKSSLINKLTGANRVIVSNIAGTTRDAIDTVVRYNKQDYVFIDTAGLRRKSKVKEDLERYSIIRTVTAVERADVVILVIDATEGVTEQDAKIAGIAHERGKGIIVAVNKWDAIEKNDKTIYEFTNKIKQILSFMQYAEFVFISALTGQRMNKMFELIDMVRENQTLRVQTGVLNEIITEATVMQQPPSDKGKRLKIFYTTQVAVKPPTFVIFVNNKGLMHFSYQRYLENRIRESFGFRGTALRFIIRERSEES
;
A
#
# COMPACT_ATOMS: atom_id res chain seq x y z
N ASP A 1 14.06 -0.70 -30.34
CA ASP A 1 13.59 -0.18 -29.03
C ASP A 1 12.07 0.09 -28.95
N ASN A 2 11.31 -0.39 -29.96
CA ASN A 2 9.86 -0.19 -30.07
C ASN A 2 9.00 -1.31 -29.48
N GLU A 3 9.58 -2.33 -28.89
CA GLU A 3 8.81 -3.50 -28.41
C GLU A 3 8.33 -3.40 -26.95
N ARG A 4 8.67 -2.33 -26.24
CA ARG A 4 8.41 -2.21 -24.79
C ARG A 4 7.03 -1.68 -24.37
N TRP A 5 6.24 -1.18 -25.31
CA TRP A 5 4.84 -0.78 -25.06
C TRP A 5 3.87 -1.94 -25.15
N LEU A 6 4.36 -3.15 -25.44
CA LEU A 6 3.54 -4.34 -25.74
C LEU A 6 3.04 -5.12 -24.51
N GLU A 7 3.41 -4.73 -23.28
CA GLU A 7 2.97 -5.47 -22.09
C GLU A 7 1.58 -5.05 -21.55
N PHE A 8 1.01 -3.94 -22.00
CA PHE A 8 -0.36 -3.61 -21.67
C PHE A 8 -1.31 -4.49 -22.50
N ARG A 9 -1.98 -5.42 -21.85
CA ARG A 9 -2.95 -6.32 -22.52
C ARG A 9 -4.20 -5.58 -23.02
N ARG A 10 -4.45 -4.34 -22.56
CA ARG A 10 -5.58 -3.49 -22.90
C ARG A 10 -5.18 -2.03 -22.93
N VAL A 11 -5.90 -1.23 -23.72
CA VAL A 11 -5.62 0.21 -23.81
C VAL A 11 -6.93 0.97 -23.64
N LEU A 12 -6.91 1.95 -22.72
CA LEU A 12 -7.93 2.99 -22.62
C LEU A 12 -7.41 4.21 -23.34
N PHE A 13 -8.05 4.61 -24.44
CA PHE A 13 -7.73 5.81 -25.18
C PHE A 13 -8.76 6.89 -24.88
N ARG A 14 -8.30 8.09 -24.52
CA ARG A 14 -9.15 9.21 -24.12
C ARG A 14 -8.95 10.40 -25.06
N SER A 15 -10.06 10.89 -25.62
CA SER A 15 -10.13 12.14 -26.38
C SER A 15 -11.04 13.17 -25.71
N ASP A 16 -10.99 14.44 -26.15
CA ASP A 16 -11.72 15.57 -25.59
C ASP A 16 -12.77 16.05 -26.57
N VAL A 17 -14.08 15.90 -26.23
CA VAL A 17 -15.17 16.28 -27.14
C VAL A 17 -15.13 17.77 -27.51
N ARG A 18 -14.65 18.63 -26.63
CA ARG A 18 -14.63 20.09 -26.88
C ARG A 18 -13.56 20.53 -27.86
N GLN A 19 -12.53 19.72 -28.04
CA GLN A 19 -11.44 19.99 -29.01
C GLN A 19 -11.73 19.34 -30.37
N GLY A 20 -12.72 18.42 -30.43
CA GLY A 20 -12.96 17.59 -31.59
C GLY A 20 -11.80 16.65 -31.91
N LEU A 21 -11.85 16.00 -33.06
CA LEU A 21 -10.80 15.12 -33.56
C LEU A 21 -9.54 15.90 -33.92
N GLN A 22 -8.40 15.45 -33.44
CA GLN A 22 -7.10 16.02 -33.73
C GLN A 22 -6.25 15.03 -34.55
N ASP A 23 -5.30 15.52 -35.35
CA ASP A 23 -4.34 14.67 -36.06
C ASP A 23 -3.57 13.72 -35.18
N ALA A 24 -3.34 14.13 -33.93
CA ALA A 24 -2.71 13.29 -32.92
C ALA A 24 -3.56 12.08 -32.56
N ASP A 25 -4.91 12.23 -32.51
CA ASP A 25 -5.84 11.15 -32.20
C ASP A 25 -5.82 10.08 -33.30
N PHE A 26 -5.77 10.49 -34.57
CA PHE A 26 -5.65 9.55 -35.71
C PHE A 26 -4.35 8.76 -35.68
N LYS A 27 -3.22 9.41 -35.36
CA LYS A 27 -1.91 8.74 -35.24
C LYS A 27 -1.94 7.68 -34.13
N VAL A 28 -2.49 8.02 -32.97
CA VAL A 28 -2.63 7.08 -31.85
C VAL A 28 -3.60 5.96 -32.20
N ALA A 29 -4.74 6.25 -32.84
CA ALA A 29 -5.69 5.26 -33.29
C ALA A 29 -5.05 4.27 -34.27
N ASP A 30 -4.22 4.72 -35.22
CA ASP A 30 -3.48 3.85 -36.12
C ASP A 30 -2.49 2.92 -35.40
N MET A 31 -1.80 3.43 -34.38
CA MET A 31 -0.92 2.62 -33.54
C MET A 31 -1.71 1.56 -32.78
N LEU A 32 -2.86 1.94 -32.23
CA LEU A 32 -3.74 1.02 -31.47
C LEU A 32 -4.32 -0.06 -32.36
N ARG A 33 -4.81 0.26 -33.57
CA ARG A 33 -5.28 -0.73 -34.55
C ARG A 33 -4.20 -1.77 -34.91
N LYS A 34 -2.96 -1.32 -35.11
CA LYS A 34 -1.83 -2.21 -35.40
C LYS A 34 -1.46 -3.11 -34.21
N SER A 35 -1.75 -2.69 -32.98
CA SER A 35 -1.44 -3.46 -31.78
C SER A 35 -2.31 -4.71 -31.62
N LYS A 36 -3.46 -4.80 -32.31
CA LYS A 36 -4.47 -5.87 -32.19
C LYS A 36 -4.98 -6.11 -30.76
N LYS A 37 -4.84 -5.14 -29.88
CA LYS A 37 -5.32 -5.22 -28.49
C LYS A 37 -6.74 -4.70 -28.39
N PRO A 38 -7.57 -5.22 -27.47
CA PRO A 38 -8.86 -4.61 -27.16
C PRO A 38 -8.66 -3.16 -26.73
N VAL A 39 -9.40 -2.25 -27.36
CA VAL A 39 -9.33 -0.80 -27.09
C VAL A 39 -10.71 -0.32 -26.68
N VAL A 40 -10.78 0.49 -25.64
CA VAL A 40 -11.98 1.23 -25.27
C VAL A 40 -11.72 2.72 -25.48
N LEU A 41 -12.52 3.34 -26.34
CA LEU A 41 -12.42 4.77 -26.66
C LEU A 41 -13.32 5.57 -25.72
N ALA A 42 -12.75 6.35 -24.83
CA ALA A 42 -13.46 7.27 -23.94
C ALA A 42 -13.42 8.70 -24.49
N VAL A 43 -14.58 9.28 -24.78
CA VAL A 43 -14.71 10.69 -25.19
C VAL A 43 -15.09 11.50 -23.95
N ASN A 44 -14.12 12.27 -23.42
CA ASN A 44 -14.27 13.00 -22.16
C ASN A 44 -14.82 14.42 -22.36
N LYS A 45 -15.24 15.02 -21.24
CA LYS A 45 -15.83 16.35 -21.12
C LYS A 45 -17.24 16.47 -21.75
N VAL A 46 -17.93 15.33 -21.89
CA VAL A 46 -19.36 15.29 -22.27
C VAL A 46 -20.21 15.59 -21.02
N ASP A 47 -20.24 16.86 -20.60
CA ASP A 47 -20.98 17.25 -19.40
C ASP A 47 -22.51 17.27 -19.62
N SER A 48 -22.96 17.26 -20.88
CA SER A 48 -24.37 17.22 -21.27
C SER A 48 -24.50 16.48 -22.61
N MET A 49 -25.25 15.39 -22.62
CA MET A 49 -25.57 14.66 -23.84
C MET A 49 -26.39 15.48 -24.83
N ALA A 50 -27.29 16.34 -24.36
CA ALA A 50 -28.07 17.24 -25.22
C ALA A 50 -27.20 18.23 -26.00
N LYS A 51 -26.04 18.62 -25.43
CA LYS A 51 -25.11 19.59 -26.05
C LYS A 51 -24.06 18.93 -26.92
N TYR A 52 -23.49 17.80 -26.46
CA TYR A 52 -22.30 17.20 -27.08
C TYR A 52 -22.57 15.82 -27.70
N GLY A 53 -23.82 15.32 -27.63
CA GLY A 53 -24.14 13.99 -28.12
C GLY A 53 -23.82 13.80 -29.61
N ASN A 54 -24.07 14.81 -30.46
CA ASN A 54 -23.72 14.75 -31.87
C ASN A 54 -22.20 14.79 -32.10
N ASP A 55 -21.44 15.55 -31.30
CA ASP A 55 -20.01 15.69 -31.44
C ASP A 55 -19.28 14.37 -31.09
N VAL A 56 -19.88 13.53 -30.23
CA VAL A 56 -19.34 12.20 -29.90
C VAL A 56 -19.29 11.29 -31.12
N TYR A 57 -20.26 11.43 -32.06
CA TYR A 57 -20.30 10.58 -33.26
C TYR A 57 -19.11 10.81 -34.20
N GLU A 58 -18.48 11.97 -34.17
CA GLU A 58 -17.27 12.23 -34.98
C GLU A 58 -16.13 11.26 -34.63
N PHE A 59 -16.07 10.80 -33.37
CA PHE A 59 -15.01 9.91 -32.90
C PHE A 59 -15.10 8.47 -33.44
N TYR A 60 -16.23 8.08 -34.06
CA TYR A 60 -16.28 6.85 -34.86
C TYR A 60 -15.26 6.82 -36.00
N ASN A 61 -14.87 7.99 -36.55
CA ASN A 61 -13.89 8.10 -37.62
C ASN A 61 -12.51 7.57 -37.21
N LEU A 62 -12.23 7.40 -35.90
CA LEU A 62 -10.99 6.78 -35.43
C LEU A 62 -10.94 5.28 -35.70
N GLY A 63 -12.08 4.59 -35.87
CA GLY A 63 -12.15 3.17 -36.23
C GLY A 63 -11.49 2.23 -35.19
N ILE A 64 -11.60 2.55 -33.92
CA ILE A 64 -11.02 1.76 -32.80
C ILE A 64 -12.08 1.28 -31.79
N GLY A 65 -13.34 1.27 -32.19
CA GLY A 65 -14.48 0.84 -31.38
C GLY A 65 -15.46 1.98 -31.13
N ASP A 66 -16.54 1.66 -30.40
CA ASP A 66 -17.59 2.62 -30.08
C ASP A 66 -17.08 3.66 -29.06
N PRO A 67 -17.28 4.97 -29.34
CA PRO A 67 -16.89 6.01 -28.40
C PRO A 67 -17.83 6.03 -27.21
N VAL A 68 -17.27 5.89 -25.99
CA VAL A 68 -18.03 5.96 -24.74
C VAL A 68 -17.98 7.40 -24.21
N PRO A 69 -19.13 8.12 -24.18
CA PRO A 69 -19.18 9.48 -23.70
C PRO A 69 -19.05 9.51 -22.18
N VAL A 70 -18.09 10.30 -21.67
CA VAL A 70 -17.86 10.45 -20.23
C VAL A 70 -17.62 11.90 -19.84
N SER A 71 -17.91 12.23 -18.60
CA SER A 71 -17.43 13.46 -17.97
C SER A 71 -16.76 13.12 -16.64
N ALA A 72 -15.44 13.23 -16.62
CA ALA A 72 -14.67 12.99 -15.40
C ALA A 72 -14.98 14.03 -14.29
N ALA A 73 -15.35 15.25 -14.68
CA ALA A 73 -15.67 16.33 -13.73
C ALA A 73 -17.03 16.10 -13.04
N SER A 74 -18.06 15.73 -13.81
CA SER A 74 -19.43 15.49 -13.31
C SER A 74 -19.74 14.02 -13.02
N ARG A 75 -18.79 13.11 -13.26
CA ARG A 75 -18.89 11.65 -13.10
C ARG A 75 -19.97 10.99 -13.98
N LEU A 76 -20.39 11.64 -15.05
CA LEU A 76 -21.34 11.07 -16.02
C LEU A 76 -20.66 10.04 -16.91
N GLY A 77 -21.37 8.95 -17.24
CA GLY A 77 -20.90 7.90 -18.15
C GLY A 77 -19.78 7.02 -17.60
N ILE A 78 -19.39 7.17 -16.34
CA ILE A 78 -18.30 6.34 -15.74
C ILE A 78 -18.75 4.87 -15.60
N GLY A 79 -20.04 4.61 -15.31
CA GLY A 79 -20.58 3.26 -15.26
C GLY A 79 -20.47 2.58 -16.64
N ASP A 80 -20.95 3.23 -17.69
CA ASP A 80 -20.89 2.70 -19.06
C ASP A 80 -19.44 2.46 -19.53
N LEU A 81 -18.49 3.34 -19.12
CA LEU A 81 -17.07 3.13 -19.38
C LEU A 81 -16.54 1.88 -18.68
N LEU A 82 -16.89 1.69 -17.42
CA LEU A 82 -16.46 0.50 -16.65
C LEU A 82 -17.08 -0.77 -17.24
N ASP A 83 -18.32 -0.74 -17.66
CA ASP A 83 -18.99 -1.86 -18.31
C ASP A 83 -18.34 -2.20 -19.66
N ALA A 84 -18.02 -1.19 -20.48
CA ALA A 84 -17.30 -1.38 -21.74
C ALA A 84 -15.89 -1.97 -21.51
N VAL A 85 -15.20 -1.56 -20.45
CA VAL A 85 -13.90 -2.13 -20.08
C VAL A 85 -14.08 -3.56 -19.58
N SER A 86 -15.06 -3.82 -18.73
CA SER A 86 -15.30 -5.14 -18.13
C SER A 86 -15.73 -6.18 -19.16
N ALA A 87 -16.44 -5.77 -20.21
CA ALA A 87 -16.83 -6.65 -21.32
C ALA A 87 -15.65 -7.31 -22.04
N HIS A 88 -14.47 -6.72 -21.93
CA HIS A 88 -13.23 -7.29 -22.48
C HIS A 88 -12.50 -8.25 -21.50
N PHE A 89 -13.04 -8.48 -20.29
CA PHE A 89 -12.49 -9.47 -19.38
C PHE A 89 -13.08 -10.86 -19.68
N THR A 90 -12.24 -11.81 -20.08
CA THR A 90 -12.63 -13.21 -20.19
C THR A 90 -12.66 -13.88 -18.82
N LYS A 91 -13.45 -14.98 -18.68
CA LYS A 91 -13.46 -15.76 -17.43
C LYS A 91 -12.07 -16.24 -17.03
N GLU A 92 -11.26 -16.69 -17.99
CA GLU A 92 -9.87 -17.10 -17.77
C GLU A 92 -9.00 -15.96 -17.23
N MET A 93 -9.24 -14.73 -17.68
CA MET A 93 -8.54 -13.55 -17.17
C MET A 93 -8.98 -13.14 -15.78
N LEU A 94 -10.22 -13.46 -15.40
CA LEU A 94 -10.73 -13.26 -14.03
C LEU A 94 -10.24 -14.36 -13.08
N GLU A 95 -10.05 -15.57 -13.61
CA GLU A 95 -9.47 -16.70 -12.88
C GLU A 95 -7.94 -16.57 -12.72
N ASP A 96 -7.23 -16.06 -13.75
CA ASP A 96 -5.79 -15.69 -13.66
C ASP A 96 -5.55 -14.43 -12.79
N ALA A 97 -6.57 -13.61 -12.61
CA ALA A 97 -6.57 -12.50 -11.67
C ALA A 97 -6.94 -12.94 -10.24
N GLY A 98 -6.90 -14.26 -9.96
CA GLY A 98 -6.86 -14.73 -8.59
C GLY A 98 -5.80 -13.91 -7.87
N GLU A 99 -6.22 -13.11 -6.89
CA GLU A 99 -5.30 -12.29 -6.10
C GLU A 99 -4.15 -13.20 -5.68
N ASP A 100 -2.94 -12.87 -6.13
CA ASP A 100 -1.75 -13.55 -5.65
C ASP A 100 -1.68 -13.31 -4.15
N ASP A 101 -2.35 -14.20 -3.39
CA ASP A 101 -2.53 -14.08 -1.95
C ASP A 101 -1.23 -14.35 -1.18
N ARG A 102 -0.12 -14.58 -1.90
CA ARG A 102 1.20 -14.72 -1.28
C ARG A 102 1.62 -13.40 -0.62
N PRO A 103 2.08 -13.44 0.64
CA PRO A 103 2.60 -12.25 1.31
C PRO A 103 3.73 -11.61 0.51
N ARG A 104 3.59 -10.33 0.20
CA ARG A 104 4.62 -9.52 -0.47
C ARG A 104 5.40 -8.73 0.56
N ILE A 105 6.72 -8.95 0.64
CA ILE A 105 7.57 -8.39 1.67
C ILE A 105 8.63 -7.48 1.06
N ALA A 106 8.71 -6.24 1.52
CA ALA A 106 9.82 -5.35 1.23
C ALA A 106 10.79 -5.30 2.41
N VAL A 107 12.09 -5.45 2.13
CA VAL A 107 13.15 -5.27 3.14
C VAL A 107 13.83 -3.94 2.89
N VAL A 108 13.63 -2.98 3.80
CA VAL A 108 14.06 -1.60 3.68
C VAL A 108 14.97 -1.19 4.85
N GLY A 109 15.65 -0.08 4.72
CA GLY A 109 16.57 0.46 5.71
C GLY A 109 17.79 1.08 5.03
N LYS A 110 18.60 1.81 5.78
CA LYS A 110 19.79 2.49 5.26
C LYS A 110 20.84 1.52 4.71
N PRO A 111 21.86 1.99 3.96
CA PRO A 111 22.97 1.15 3.53
C PRO A 111 23.68 0.48 4.73
N ASN A 112 24.23 -0.72 4.51
CA ASN A 112 25.06 -1.48 5.46
C ASN A 112 24.40 -1.97 6.76
N VAL A 113 23.09 -1.82 6.95
CA VAL A 113 22.37 -2.38 8.11
C VAL A 113 22.20 -3.91 8.04
N GLY A 114 22.58 -4.53 6.91
CA GLY A 114 22.53 -5.98 6.75
C GLY A 114 21.31 -6.53 6.01
N LYS A 115 20.60 -5.71 5.18
CA LYS A 115 19.45 -6.16 4.38
C LYS A 115 19.78 -7.36 3.49
N SER A 116 20.89 -7.28 2.73
CA SER A 116 21.32 -8.37 1.85
C SER A 116 21.69 -9.63 2.64
N SER A 117 22.33 -9.48 3.79
CA SER A 117 22.66 -10.59 4.69
C SER A 117 21.40 -11.24 5.25
N LEU A 118 20.39 -10.43 5.62
CA LEU A 118 19.09 -10.90 6.08
C LEU A 118 18.41 -11.75 5.00
N ILE A 119 18.27 -11.21 3.79
CA ILE A 119 17.66 -11.95 2.68
C ILE A 119 18.44 -13.23 2.36
N ASN A 120 19.77 -13.17 2.26
CA ASN A 120 20.59 -14.35 1.99
C ASN A 120 20.40 -15.41 3.08
N LYS A 121 20.27 -15.02 4.34
CA LYS A 121 20.05 -15.95 5.44
C LYS A 121 18.64 -16.55 5.41
N LEU A 122 17.62 -15.75 5.10
CA LEU A 122 16.24 -16.23 4.93
C LEU A 122 16.12 -17.18 3.74
N THR A 123 16.81 -16.90 2.63
CA THR A 123 16.78 -17.74 1.41
C THR A 123 17.70 -18.97 1.50
N GLY A 124 18.74 -18.93 2.31
CA GLY A 124 19.72 -20.02 2.48
C GLY A 124 19.40 -20.98 3.63
N ALA A 125 18.28 -20.86 4.30
CA ALA A 125 17.92 -21.78 5.38
C ALA A 125 17.52 -23.17 4.82
N ASN A 126 17.94 -24.27 5.48
CA ASN A 126 17.76 -25.66 5.04
C ASN A 126 16.30 -26.11 4.79
N ARG A 127 15.32 -25.27 5.04
CA ARG A 127 13.87 -25.54 4.88
C ARG A 127 13.20 -24.64 3.84
N VAL A 128 14.00 -23.93 3.03
CA VAL A 128 13.51 -22.90 2.10
C VAL A 128 13.79 -23.32 0.66
N ILE A 129 12.75 -23.32 -0.16
CA ILE A 129 12.85 -23.47 -1.62
C ILE A 129 12.79 -22.08 -2.22
N VAL A 130 13.74 -21.70 -3.04
CA VAL A 130 13.85 -20.37 -3.65
C VAL A 130 13.61 -20.46 -5.14
N SER A 131 12.70 -19.64 -5.66
CA SER A 131 12.56 -19.40 -7.10
C SER A 131 12.58 -17.88 -7.38
N ASN A 132 13.22 -17.49 -8.47
CA ASN A 132 13.23 -16.10 -8.90
C ASN A 132 12.09 -15.87 -9.91
N ILE A 133 11.28 -14.85 -9.68
CA ILE A 133 10.26 -14.41 -10.62
C ILE A 133 10.75 -13.08 -11.21
N ALA A 134 10.84 -13.02 -12.54
CA ALA A 134 11.10 -11.74 -13.21
C ALA A 134 9.93 -10.79 -12.90
N GLY A 135 10.21 -9.69 -12.24
CA GLY A 135 9.21 -8.64 -11.98
C GLY A 135 8.79 -7.97 -13.29
N THR A 136 7.59 -7.43 -13.33
CA THR A 136 7.00 -6.70 -14.47
C THR A 136 7.71 -5.36 -14.76
N THR A 137 8.65 -4.94 -13.92
CA THR A 137 9.47 -3.73 -14.10
C THR A 137 10.92 -4.10 -14.41
N ARG A 138 11.55 -3.36 -15.31
CA ARG A 138 12.81 -3.60 -16.05
C ARG A 138 14.02 -4.07 -15.23
N ASP A 139 14.04 -3.92 -13.90
CA ASP A 139 15.17 -4.22 -13.02
C ASP A 139 14.81 -4.90 -11.69
N ALA A 140 13.55 -5.17 -11.42
CA ALA A 140 13.11 -5.77 -10.15
C ALA A 140 12.99 -7.28 -10.29
N ILE A 141 13.88 -8.03 -9.64
CA ILE A 141 13.76 -9.49 -9.48
C ILE A 141 13.18 -9.73 -8.10
N ASP A 142 11.96 -10.24 -8.07
CA ASP A 142 11.31 -10.71 -6.86
C ASP A 142 11.75 -12.15 -6.58
N THR A 143 11.91 -12.50 -5.32
CA THR A 143 12.30 -13.84 -4.91
C THR A 143 11.20 -14.50 -4.12
N VAL A 144 10.71 -15.65 -4.58
CA VAL A 144 9.78 -16.49 -3.82
C VAL A 144 10.56 -17.36 -2.86
N VAL A 145 10.15 -17.32 -1.61
CA VAL A 145 10.73 -18.07 -0.49
C VAL A 145 9.63 -18.94 0.09
N ARG A 146 9.79 -20.26 0.04
CA ARG A 146 8.85 -21.20 0.66
C ARG A 146 9.31 -21.56 2.07
N TYR A 147 8.51 -21.26 3.07
CA TYR A 147 8.74 -21.62 4.45
C TYR A 147 7.47 -22.25 5.07
N ASN A 148 7.59 -23.41 5.71
CA ASN A 148 6.46 -24.13 6.33
C ASN A 148 5.25 -24.33 5.40
N LYS A 149 5.47 -24.69 4.13
CA LYS A 149 4.45 -24.89 3.08
C LYS A 149 3.77 -23.60 2.60
N GLN A 150 4.17 -22.41 3.07
CA GLN A 150 3.68 -21.13 2.60
C GLN A 150 4.73 -20.42 1.73
N ASP A 151 4.29 -19.79 0.66
CA ASP A 151 5.13 -19.00 -0.23
C ASP A 151 5.08 -17.51 0.15
N TYR A 152 6.25 -16.88 0.22
CA TYR A 152 6.47 -15.46 0.50
C TYR A 152 7.20 -14.82 -0.66
N VAL A 153 6.76 -13.64 -1.11
CA VAL A 153 7.39 -12.91 -2.21
C VAL A 153 8.22 -11.75 -1.66
N PHE A 154 9.54 -11.88 -1.68
CA PHE A 154 10.44 -10.78 -1.32
C PHE A 154 10.69 -9.89 -2.54
N ILE A 155 10.32 -8.62 -2.42
CA ILE A 155 10.30 -7.63 -3.49
C ILE A 155 11.69 -7.01 -3.67
N ASP A 156 12.09 -6.79 -4.93
CA ASP A 156 13.32 -6.09 -5.35
C ASP A 156 14.62 -6.66 -4.73
N THR A 157 14.73 -7.97 -4.67
CA THR A 157 15.90 -8.64 -4.11
C THR A 157 17.17 -8.47 -4.95
N ALA A 158 17.05 -8.17 -6.26
CA ALA A 158 18.19 -7.94 -7.15
C ALA A 158 18.98 -6.68 -6.76
N GLY A 159 18.29 -5.60 -6.39
CA GLY A 159 18.93 -4.39 -5.88
C GLY A 159 19.70 -4.62 -4.59
N LEU A 160 19.27 -5.58 -3.78
CA LEU A 160 19.90 -5.96 -2.53
C LEU A 160 21.09 -6.93 -2.72
N ARG A 161 21.12 -7.72 -3.82
CA ARG A 161 22.20 -8.66 -4.13
C ARG A 161 23.38 -8.04 -4.88
N ARG A 162 23.15 -7.00 -5.69
CA ARG A 162 24.22 -6.29 -6.39
C ARG A 162 24.99 -5.42 -5.40
N LYS A 163 26.24 -5.77 -5.08
CA LYS A 163 27.18 -4.88 -4.37
C LYS A 163 27.42 -3.65 -5.27
N SER A 164 26.85 -2.50 -4.93
CA SER A 164 27.04 -1.29 -5.71
C SER A 164 28.43 -0.71 -5.47
N LYS A 165 29.17 -0.52 -6.55
CA LYS A 165 30.53 0.07 -6.56
C LYS A 165 30.57 1.58 -6.87
N VAL A 166 29.43 2.28 -6.88
CA VAL A 166 29.34 3.69 -7.31
C VAL A 166 28.72 4.55 -6.21
N LYS A 167 29.37 5.65 -5.86
CA LYS A 167 29.20 6.35 -4.54
C LYS A 167 28.32 7.61 -4.52
N GLU A 168 27.88 8.24 -5.60
CA GLU A 168 27.25 9.56 -5.49
C GLU A 168 25.84 9.74 -6.09
N ASP A 169 25.44 8.97 -7.10
CA ASP A 169 24.07 9.03 -7.63
C ASP A 169 23.08 8.09 -6.92
N LEU A 170 23.56 7.38 -5.92
CA LEU A 170 22.89 6.25 -5.27
C LEU A 170 21.80 6.63 -4.26
N GLU A 171 21.84 7.81 -3.64
CA GLU A 171 20.86 8.15 -2.60
C GLU A 171 19.46 8.41 -3.18
N ARG A 172 19.35 9.18 -4.26
CA ARG A 172 18.05 9.45 -4.91
C ARG A 172 17.44 8.18 -5.52
N TYR A 173 18.26 7.36 -6.21
CA TYR A 173 17.82 6.08 -6.76
C TYR A 173 17.44 5.08 -5.65
N SER A 174 18.13 5.10 -4.52
CA SER A 174 17.82 4.28 -3.35
C SER A 174 16.47 4.63 -2.73
N ILE A 175 16.14 5.93 -2.63
CA ILE A 175 14.84 6.38 -2.10
C ILE A 175 13.70 5.98 -3.03
N ILE A 176 13.83 6.22 -4.34
CA ILE A 176 12.80 5.86 -5.33
C ILE A 176 12.54 4.34 -5.31
N ARG A 177 13.59 3.51 -5.28
CA ARG A 177 13.46 2.07 -5.17
C ARG A 177 12.78 1.65 -3.87
N THR A 178 13.14 2.29 -2.76
CA THR A 178 12.51 2.04 -1.46
C THR A 178 11.01 2.35 -1.52
N VAL A 179 10.62 3.48 -2.08
CA VAL A 179 9.21 3.86 -2.27
C VAL A 179 8.48 2.82 -3.13
N THR A 180 9.05 2.45 -4.27
CA THR A 180 8.45 1.46 -5.18
C THR A 180 8.33 0.08 -4.52
N ALA A 181 9.33 -0.36 -3.77
CA ALA A 181 9.28 -1.62 -3.04
C ALA A 181 8.20 -1.58 -1.94
N VAL A 182 8.13 -0.50 -1.18
CA VAL A 182 7.10 -0.29 -0.16
C VAL A 182 5.70 -0.28 -0.79
N GLU A 183 5.49 0.38 -1.93
CA GLU A 183 4.18 0.42 -2.59
C GLU A 183 3.68 -0.96 -3.00
N ARG A 184 4.57 -1.83 -3.48
CA ARG A 184 4.26 -3.19 -3.92
C ARG A 184 4.11 -4.20 -2.78
N ALA A 185 4.60 -3.89 -1.59
CA ALA A 185 4.59 -4.78 -0.43
C ALA A 185 3.26 -4.77 0.32
N ASP A 186 2.95 -5.86 1.00
CA ASP A 186 1.95 -5.94 2.08
C ASP A 186 2.61 -5.62 3.42
N VAL A 187 3.78 -6.22 3.67
CA VAL A 187 4.55 -6.07 4.91
C VAL A 187 5.93 -5.50 4.61
N VAL A 188 6.33 -4.50 5.35
CA VAL A 188 7.65 -3.86 5.28
C VAL A 188 8.48 -4.27 6.49
N ILE A 189 9.65 -4.83 6.25
CA ILE A 189 10.66 -5.11 7.27
C ILE A 189 11.66 -3.95 7.25
N LEU A 190 11.58 -3.07 8.24
CA LEU A 190 12.55 -2.01 8.46
C LEU A 190 13.75 -2.56 9.23
N VAL A 191 14.89 -2.67 8.56
CA VAL A 191 16.13 -3.17 9.19
C VAL A 191 16.92 -2.02 9.77
N ILE A 192 17.20 -2.09 11.07
CA ILE A 192 17.97 -1.10 11.83
C ILE A 192 19.23 -1.78 12.34
N ASP A 193 20.35 -1.06 12.34
CA ASP A 193 21.62 -1.51 12.93
C ASP A 193 21.60 -1.27 14.44
N ALA A 194 21.72 -2.32 15.25
CA ALA A 194 21.74 -2.21 16.71
C ALA A 194 22.93 -1.40 17.22
N THR A 195 24.08 -1.42 16.52
CA THR A 195 25.29 -0.72 16.94
C THR A 195 25.19 0.80 16.76
N GLU A 196 24.39 1.27 15.80
CA GLU A 196 24.18 2.68 15.52
C GLU A 196 22.88 3.23 16.11
N GLY A 197 21.89 2.34 16.33
CA GLY A 197 20.55 2.72 16.75
C GLY A 197 19.72 3.30 15.60
N VAL A 198 18.61 3.94 15.95
CA VAL A 198 17.69 4.56 14.98
C VAL A 198 18.22 5.92 14.55
N THR A 199 18.22 6.16 13.23
CA THR A 199 18.65 7.42 12.62
C THR A 199 17.46 8.15 11.97
N GLU A 200 17.64 9.42 11.61
CA GLU A 200 16.63 10.18 10.86
C GLU A 200 16.26 9.55 9.52
N GLN A 201 17.23 8.90 8.87
CA GLN A 201 16.99 8.20 7.61
C GLN A 201 16.06 6.98 7.82
N ASP A 202 16.25 6.24 8.91
CA ASP A 202 15.36 5.13 9.28
C ASP A 202 13.94 5.65 9.57
N ALA A 203 13.81 6.79 10.26
CA ALA A 203 12.53 7.42 10.54
C ALA A 203 11.81 7.89 9.26
N LYS A 204 12.54 8.43 8.27
CA LYS A 204 11.97 8.81 6.97
C LYS A 204 11.45 7.59 6.22
N ILE A 205 12.21 6.50 6.17
CA ILE A 205 11.79 5.24 5.52
C ILE A 205 10.58 4.65 6.24
N ALA A 206 10.56 4.66 7.57
CA ALA A 206 9.43 4.23 8.39
C ALA A 206 8.18 5.06 8.10
N GLY A 207 8.33 6.39 7.95
CA GLY A 207 7.25 7.31 7.59
C GLY A 207 6.59 6.96 6.27
N ILE A 208 7.38 6.66 5.23
CA ILE A 208 6.87 6.22 3.93
C ILE A 208 6.00 4.96 4.06
N ALA A 209 6.46 3.95 4.82
CA ALA A 209 5.71 2.71 5.02
C ALA A 209 4.41 2.96 5.80
N HIS A 210 4.45 3.83 6.82
CA HIS A 210 3.28 4.24 7.61
C HIS A 210 2.23 4.95 6.75
N GLU A 211 2.64 5.97 5.99
CA GLU A 211 1.76 6.75 5.10
C GLU A 211 1.10 5.88 4.03
N ARG A 212 1.80 4.86 3.53
CA ARG A 212 1.27 3.88 2.57
C ARG A 212 0.36 2.84 3.24
N GLY A 213 0.22 2.84 4.57
CA GLY A 213 -0.64 1.93 5.32
C GLY A 213 -0.16 0.48 5.32
N LYS A 214 1.15 0.26 5.21
CA LYS A 214 1.73 -1.08 5.16
C LYS A 214 1.83 -1.71 6.54
N GLY A 215 1.88 -3.05 6.59
CA GLY A 215 2.31 -3.75 7.80
C GLY A 215 3.79 -3.48 8.06
N ILE A 216 4.17 -3.30 9.33
CA ILE A 216 5.54 -2.88 9.67
C ILE A 216 6.12 -3.78 10.76
N ILE A 217 7.29 -4.35 10.45
CA ILE A 217 8.14 -5.08 11.38
C ILE A 217 9.47 -4.35 11.45
N VAL A 218 9.90 -3.99 12.64
CA VAL A 218 11.22 -3.40 12.89
C VAL A 218 12.18 -4.51 13.28
N ALA A 219 13.12 -4.80 12.39
CA ALA A 219 14.16 -5.80 12.60
C ALA A 219 15.46 -5.13 13.08
N VAL A 220 15.74 -5.23 14.36
CA VAL A 220 16.99 -4.73 14.96
C VAL A 220 18.07 -5.78 14.73
N ASN A 221 18.91 -5.53 13.73
CA ASN A 221 19.95 -6.44 13.27
C ASN A 221 21.31 -6.16 13.93
N LYS A 222 22.26 -7.05 13.74
CA LYS A 222 23.59 -7.08 14.40
C LYS A 222 23.48 -7.19 15.92
N TRP A 223 22.43 -7.88 16.38
CA TRP A 223 22.19 -8.06 17.81
C TRP A 223 23.27 -8.88 18.52
N ASP A 224 24.07 -9.63 17.76
CA ASP A 224 25.27 -10.33 18.23
C ASP A 224 26.39 -9.41 18.70
N ALA A 225 26.48 -8.20 18.13
CA ALA A 225 27.51 -7.20 18.43
C ALA A 225 27.21 -6.32 19.67
N ILE A 226 26.04 -6.49 20.31
CA ILE A 226 25.60 -5.67 21.45
C ILE A 226 25.86 -6.44 22.75
N GLU A 227 26.45 -5.75 23.73
CA GLU A 227 26.47 -6.21 25.11
C GLU A 227 25.06 -6.19 25.70
N LYS A 228 24.69 -7.30 26.36
CA LYS A 228 23.28 -7.54 26.74
C LYS A 228 23.16 -7.74 28.24
N ASN A 229 22.16 -7.10 28.81
CA ASN A 229 21.61 -7.40 30.13
C ASN A 229 20.11 -7.66 30.00
N ASP A 230 19.45 -7.97 31.10
CA ASP A 230 18.00 -8.31 31.12
C ASP A 230 17.10 -7.16 30.63
N LYS A 231 17.58 -5.92 30.69
CA LYS A 231 16.82 -4.70 30.30
C LYS A 231 17.11 -4.23 28.89
N THR A 232 18.19 -4.71 28.25
CA THR A 232 18.69 -4.18 26.97
C THR A 232 17.59 -4.17 25.88
N ILE A 233 16.82 -5.24 25.73
CA ILE A 233 15.74 -5.32 24.74
C ILE A 233 14.67 -4.26 25.03
N TYR A 234 14.29 -4.10 26.28
CA TYR A 234 13.28 -3.13 26.71
C TYR A 234 13.75 -1.69 26.45
N GLU A 235 14.99 -1.37 26.80
CA GLU A 235 15.59 -0.04 26.59
C GLU A 235 15.67 0.31 25.10
N PHE A 236 16.15 -0.63 24.26
CA PHE A 236 16.17 -0.45 22.81
C PHE A 236 14.77 -0.24 22.24
N THR A 237 13.80 -1.08 22.64
CA THR A 237 12.42 -0.95 22.16
C THR A 237 11.83 0.41 22.52
N ASN A 238 12.03 0.89 23.75
CA ASN A 238 11.53 2.18 24.19
C ASN A 238 12.19 3.34 23.43
N LYS A 239 13.51 3.29 23.25
CA LYS A 239 14.25 4.30 22.49
C LYS A 239 13.77 4.38 21.04
N ILE A 240 13.56 3.23 20.39
CA ILE A 240 13.02 3.16 19.02
C ILE A 240 11.60 3.74 18.99
N LYS A 241 10.74 3.36 19.93
CA LYS A 241 9.35 3.85 20.02
C LYS A 241 9.26 5.35 20.27
N GLN A 242 10.20 5.93 20.99
CA GLN A 242 10.26 7.38 21.19
C GLN A 242 10.56 8.12 19.87
N ILE A 243 11.53 7.63 19.09
CA ILE A 243 11.91 8.23 17.81
C ILE A 243 10.82 7.99 16.76
N LEU A 244 10.26 6.76 16.70
CA LEU A 244 9.20 6.37 15.78
C LEU A 244 7.81 6.48 16.44
N SER A 245 7.55 7.61 17.11
CA SER A 245 6.34 7.81 17.93
C SER A 245 5.03 7.72 17.15
N PHE A 246 5.06 7.90 15.83
CA PHE A 246 3.91 7.79 14.92
C PHE A 246 3.52 6.33 14.60
N MET A 247 4.37 5.34 14.94
CA MET A 247 4.12 3.93 14.65
C MET A 247 4.33 3.02 15.86
N GLN A 248 3.67 3.34 16.98
CA GLN A 248 3.71 2.55 18.22
C GLN A 248 3.21 1.11 18.07
N TYR A 249 2.46 0.85 17.01
CA TYR A 249 1.89 -0.46 16.66
C TYR A 249 2.89 -1.41 16.01
N ALA A 250 4.05 -0.93 15.57
CA ALA A 250 5.05 -1.75 14.88
C ALA A 250 5.54 -2.90 15.78
N GLU A 251 5.75 -4.06 15.16
CA GLU A 251 6.32 -5.22 15.84
C GLU A 251 7.85 -5.18 15.78
N PHE A 252 8.49 -5.67 16.85
CA PHE A 252 9.93 -5.64 16.98
C PHE A 252 10.51 -7.04 17.04
N VAL A 253 11.62 -7.24 16.30
CA VAL A 253 12.42 -8.46 16.40
C VAL A 253 13.90 -8.09 16.44
N PHE A 254 14.63 -8.71 17.36
CA PHE A 254 16.06 -8.51 17.55
C PHE A 254 16.79 -9.72 16.96
N ILE A 255 17.50 -9.52 15.86
CA ILE A 255 18.08 -10.59 15.04
C ILE A 255 19.57 -10.42 14.85
N SER A 256 20.24 -11.49 14.46
CA SER A 256 21.54 -11.45 13.84
C SER A 256 21.49 -12.17 12.49
N ALA A 257 21.59 -11.41 11.40
CA ALA A 257 21.69 -11.98 10.06
C ALA A 257 23.02 -12.74 9.87
N LEU A 258 24.05 -12.45 10.67
CA LEU A 258 25.33 -13.15 10.65
C LEU A 258 25.20 -14.55 11.25
N THR A 259 24.72 -14.65 12.48
CA THR A 259 24.64 -15.92 13.22
C THR A 259 23.35 -16.71 12.89
N GLY A 260 22.31 -16.05 12.38
CA GLY A 260 20.99 -16.65 12.13
C GLY A 260 20.06 -16.60 13.34
N GLN A 261 20.42 -15.87 14.39
CA GLN A 261 19.64 -15.77 15.61
C GLN A 261 18.24 -15.20 15.33
N ARG A 262 17.18 -15.88 15.80
CA ARG A 262 15.76 -15.50 15.72
C ARG A 262 15.19 -15.26 14.31
N MET A 263 15.83 -15.81 13.28
CA MET A 263 15.37 -15.65 11.90
C MET A 263 13.99 -16.30 11.65
N ASN A 264 13.72 -17.45 12.28
CA ASN A 264 12.42 -18.13 12.14
C ASN A 264 11.25 -17.27 12.65
N LYS A 265 11.49 -16.48 13.70
CA LYS A 265 10.49 -15.58 14.27
C LYS A 265 10.03 -14.50 13.29
N MET A 266 10.83 -14.22 12.25
CA MET A 266 10.47 -13.25 11.22
C MET A 266 9.24 -13.69 10.42
N PHE A 267 9.17 -14.98 10.02
CA PHE A 267 8.01 -15.50 9.27
C PHE A 267 6.75 -15.50 10.13
N GLU A 268 6.85 -15.88 11.40
CA GLU A 268 5.73 -15.82 12.36
C GLU A 268 5.17 -14.40 12.49
N LEU A 269 6.06 -13.40 12.54
CA LEU A 269 5.65 -12.00 12.60
C LEU A 269 5.02 -11.51 11.30
N ILE A 270 5.55 -11.93 10.14
CA ILE A 270 4.97 -11.59 8.83
C ILE A 270 3.53 -12.11 8.76
N ASP A 271 3.31 -13.37 9.14
CA ASP A 271 1.98 -13.99 9.10
C ASP A 271 1.01 -13.28 10.06
N MET A 272 1.44 -13.02 11.29
CA MET A 272 0.63 -12.32 12.29
C MET A 272 0.27 -10.90 11.83
N VAL A 273 1.21 -10.14 11.26
CA VAL A 273 0.95 -8.78 10.75
C VAL A 273 -0.03 -8.83 9.59
N ARG A 274 0.10 -9.82 8.69
CA ARG A 274 -0.79 -10.01 7.55
C ARG A 274 -2.21 -10.37 7.99
N GLU A 275 -2.36 -11.29 8.94
CA GLU A 275 -3.65 -11.63 9.54
C GLU A 275 -4.32 -10.38 10.12
N ASN A 276 -3.57 -9.58 10.87
CA ASN A 276 -4.07 -8.33 11.41
C ASN A 276 -4.48 -7.31 10.33
N GLN A 277 -3.79 -7.27 9.18
CA GLN A 277 -4.18 -6.40 8.06
C GLN A 277 -5.51 -6.82 7.43
N THR A 278 -5.85 -8.10 7.46
CA THR A 278 -7.08 -8.64 6.87
C THR A 278 -8.23 -8.75 7.86
N LEU A 279 -7.97 -8.46 9.14
CA LEU A 279 -8.96 -8.56 10.21
C LEU A 279 -10.17 -7.66 9.91
N ARG A 280 -11.36 -8.28 9.96
CA ARG A 280 -12.65 -7.61 9.87
C ARG A 280 -13.32 -7.56 11.23
N VAL A 281 -13.71 -6.35 11.62
CA VAL A 281 -14.38 -6.09 12.89
C VAL A 281 -15.88 -6.00 12.68
N GLN A 282 -16.65 -6.64 13.56
CA GLN A 282 -18.10 -6.51 13.53
C GLN A 282 -18.51 -5.07 13.90
N THR A 283 -19.35 -4.48 13.08
CA THR A 283 -19.76 -3.07 13.23
C THR A 283 -20.43 -2.77 14.56
N GLY A 284 -21.24 -3.71 15.08
CA GLY A 284 -21.89 -3.56 16.39
C GLY A 284 -20.86 -3.41 17.52
N VAL A 285 -19.93 -4.37 17.62
CA VAL A 285 -18.86 -4.37 18.63
C VAL A 285 -17.97 -3.13 18.50
N LEU A 286 -17.65 -2.72 17.25
CA LEU A 286 -16.88 -1.49 17.00
C LEU A 286 -17.58 -0.26 17.57
N ASN A 287 -18.90 -0.13 17.36
CA ASN A 287 -19.65 1.02 17.87
C ASN A 287 -19.82 0.99 19.39
N GLU A 288 -19.93 -0.19 20.03
CA GLU A 288 -19.90 -0.31 21.49
C GLU A 288 -18.60 0.23 22.07
N ILE A 289 -17.44 -0.17 21.52
CA ILE A 289 -16.12 0.30 21.95
C ILE A 289 -15.96 1.80 21.75
N ILE A 290 -16.41 2.35 20.61
CA ILE A 290 -16.37 3.79 20.36
C ILE A 290 -17.27 4.53 21.37
N THR A 291 -18.46 4.00 21.67
CA THR A 291 -19.36 4.59 22.66
C THR A 291 -18.73 4.61 24.07
N GLU A 292 -18.16 3.48 24.51
CA GLU A 292 -17.41 3.42 25.77
C GLU A 292 -16.25 4.42 25.79
N ALA A 293 -15.49 4.51 24.69
CA ALA A 293 -14.40 5.46 24.56
C ALA A 293 -14.87 6.90 24.73
N THR A 294 -16.03 7.27 24.14
CA THR A 294 -16.60 8.63 24.29
C THR A 294 -17.08 8.92 25.70
N VAL A 295 -17.49 7.91 26.47
CA VAL A 295 -17.85 8.04 27.88
C VAL A 295 -16.61 8.21 28.76
N MET A 296 -15.56 7.39 28.52
CA MET A 296 -14.31 7.44 29.28
C MET A 296 -13.56 8.76 29.09
N GLN A 297 -13.47 9.22 27.85
CA GLN A 297 -12.85 10.49 27.50
C GLN A 297 -13.82 11.30 26.64
N GLN A 298 -14.39 12.33 27.23
CA GLN A 298 -15.38 13.17 26.54
C GLN A 298 -14.81 13.76 25.25
N PRO A 299 -15.61 13.72 24.15
CA PRO A 299 -15.21 14.31 22.88
C PRO A 299 -14.91 15.81 23.01
N PRO A 300 -13.97 16.34 22.21
CA PRO A 300 -13.59 17.73 22.23
C PRO A 300 -14.75 18.64 21.85
N SER A 301 -14.70 19.88 22.38
CA SER A 301 -15.68 20.92 22.07
C SER A 301 -14.98 22.22 21.69
N ASP A 302 -15.54 22.96 20.73
CA ASP A 302 -15.12 24.30 20.35
C ASP A 302 -16.34 25.21 20.24
N LYS A 303 -16.26 26.44 20.82
CA LYS A 303 -17.30 27.46 20.79
C LYS A 303 -18.70 26.95 21.16
N GLY A 304 -18.77 26.10 22.18
CA GLY A 304 -20.02 25.49 22.67
C GLY A 304 -20.57 24.33 21.84
N LYS A 305 -19.93 23.98 20.73
CA LYS A 305 -20.26 22.79 19.92
C LYS A 305 -19.37 21.64 20.32
N ARG A 306 -19.97 20.52 20.76
CA ARG A 306 -19.24 19.28 21.10
C ARG A 306 -19.23 18.35 19.91
N LEU A 307 -18.10 17.66 19.69
CA LEU A 307 -18.02 16.56 18.74
C LEU A 307 -19.01 15.45 19.14
N LYS A 308 -19.86 15.05 18.20
CA LYS A 308 -20.71 13.85 18.30
C LYS A 308 -20.26 12.86 17.26
N ILE A 309 -20.04 11.60 17.70
CA ILE A 309 -19.80 10.46 16.82
C ILE A 309 -21.12 9.71 16.71
N PHE A 310 -21.65 9.61 15.49
CA PHE A 310 -22.92 8.94 15.24
C PHE A 310 -22.73 7.44 15.00
N TYR A 311 -21.67 7.11 14.25
CA TYR A 311 -21.48 5.75 13.76
C TYR A 311 -20.07 5.57 13.24
N THR A 312 -19.53 4.37 13.41
CA THR A 312 -18.20 3.98 12.89
C THR A 312 -18.33 2.64 12.19
N THR A 313 -17.68 2.50 11.04
CA THR A 313 -17.65 1.26 10.26
C THR A 313 -16.30 1.01 9.66
N GLN A 314 -15.92 -0.27 9.51
CA GLN A 314 -14.74 -0.66 8.75
C GLN A 314 -15.12 -0.87 7.29
N VAL A 315 -14.55 -0.08 6.38
CA VAL A 315 -14.86 -0.08 4.95
C VAL A 315 -13.86 -0.86 4.10
N ALA A 316 -12.62 -1.02 4.59
CA ALA A 316 -11.57 -1.73 3.86
C ALA A 316 -10.63 -2.48 4.80
N VAL A 317 -9.88 -3.42 4.22
CA VAL A 317 -8.72 -4.10 4.78
C VAL A 317 -7.49 -3.81 3.90
N LYS A 318 -6.28 -4.06 4.40
CA LYS A 318 -5.00 -3.86 3.68
C LYS A 318 -4.79 -2.44 3.12
N PRO A 319 -4.81 -1.36 3.94
CA PRO A 319 -4.87 -1.33 5.40
C PRO A 319 -6.30 -1.31 5.94
N PRO A 320 -6.50 -1.76 7.20
CA PRO A 320 -7.78 -1.59 7.89
C PRO A 320 -8.18 -0.12 7.90
N THR A 321 -9.32 0.19 7.29
CA THR A 321 -9.79 1.56 7.10
C THR A 321 -11.16 1.74 7.74
N PHE A 322 -11.27 2.71 8.62
CA PHE A 322 -12.48 3.03 9.37
C PHE A 322 -13.04 4.37 8.94
N VAL A 323 -14.35 4.40 8.73
CA VAL A 323 -15.08 5.66 8.51
C VAL A 323 -15.80 6.02 9.80
N ILE A 324 -15.56 7.21 10.31
CA ILE A 324 -16.22 7.76 11.50
C ILE A 324 -17.14 8.88 11.05
N PHE A 325 -18.44 8.72 11.26
CA PHE A 325 -19.44 9.71 10.96
C PHE A 325 -19.65 10.62 12.16
N VAL A 326 -19.47 11.93 11.94
CA VAL A 326 -19.49 12.96 12.99
C VAL A 326 -20.40 14.13 12.60
N ASN A 327 -20.79 14.94 13.57
CA ASN A 327 -21.55 16.17 13.32
C ASN A 327 -20.68 17.29 12.70
N ASN A 328 -19.39 17.34 13.02
CA ASN A 328 -18.46 18.33 12.47
C ASN A 328 -17.02 17.76 12.47
N LYS A 329 -16.43 17.61 11.28
CA LYS A 329 -15.07 17.07 11.13
C LYS A 329 -13.98 17.97 11.72
N GLY A 330 -14.21 19.30 11.76
CA GLY A 330 -13.28 20.26 12.33
C GLY A 330 -13.07 20.08 13.84
N LEU A 331 -14.01 19.43 14.52
CA LEU A 331 -13.91 19.11 15.96
C LEU A 331 -13.10 17.82 16.22
N MET A 332 -12.85 16.99 15.20
CA MET A 332 -12.05 15.77 15.34
C MET A 332 -10.55 16.13 15.34
N HIS A 333 -10.03 16.57 16.49
CA HIS A 333 -8.62 16.85 16.65
C HIS A 333 -7.78 15.57 16.56
N PHE A 334 -6.56 15.68 16.07
CA PHE A 334 -5.63 14.58 15.91
C PHE A 334 -5.42 13.76 17.20
N SER A 335 -5.33 14.45 18.35
CA SER A 335 -5.16 13.78 19.65
C SER A 335 -6.35 12.88 20.01
N TYR A 336 -7.57 13.31 19.70
CA TYR A 336 -8.77 12.52 19.96
C TYR A 336 -8.90 11.35 18.98
N GLN A 337 -8.58 11.57 17.70
CA GLN A 337 -8.49 10.48 16.72
C GLN A 337 -7.49 9.41 17.17
N ARG A 338 -6.31 9.82 17.66
CA ARG A 338 -5.29 8.92 18.19
C ARG A 338 -5.77 8.16 19.43
N TYR A 339 -6.53 8.81 20.29
CA TYR A 339 -7.17 8.14 21.43
C TYR A 339 -8.12 7.03 20.97
N LEU A 340 -9.01 7.32 20.01
CA LEU A 340 -9.92 6.33 19.45
C LEU A 340 -9.18 5.18 18.75
N GLU A 341 -8.10 5.49 18.03
CA GLU A 341 -7.22 4.49 17.43
C GLU A 341 -6.66 3.53 18.50
N ASN A 342 -6.14 4.08 19.59
CA ASN A 342 -5.61 3.26 20.69
C ASN A 342 -6.67 2.36 21.29
N ARG A 343 -7.91 2.85 21.50
CA ARG A 343 -9.04 2.04 22.01
C ARG A 343 -9.40 0.90 21.06
N ILE A 344 -9.42 1.15 19.74
CA ILE A 344 -9.64 0.12 18.73
C ILE A 344 -8.50 -0.92 18.78
N ARG A 345 -7.25 -0.51 18.92
CA ARG A 345 -6.10 -1.41 19.02
C ARG A 345 -6.11 -2.25 20.28
N GLU A 346 -6.47 -1.67 21.42
CA GLU A 346 -6.59 -2.38 22.70
C GLU A 346 -7.65 -3.48 22.63
N SER A 347 -8.75 -3.23 21.93
CA SER A 347 -9.87 -4.17 21.85
C SER A 347 -9.69 -5.25 20.79
N PHE A 348 -9.10 -4.91 19.62
CA PHE A 348 -9.03 -5.81 18.47
C PHE A 348 -7.60 -6.24 18.12
N GLY A 349 -6.57 -5.64 18.71
CA GLY A 349 -5.17 -5.92 18.41
C GLY A 349 -4.62 -5.03 17.29
N PHE A 350 -4.72 -5.44 16.03
CA PHE A 350 -4.12 -4.75 14.87
C PHE A 350 -2.61 -4.48 15.03
N ARG A 351 -1.91 -5.41 15.66
CA ARG A 351 -0.46 -5.33 15.87
C ARG A 351 0.27 -5.36 14.54
N GLY A 352 1.30 -4.54 14.41
CA GLY A 352 2.13 -4.46 13.21
C GLY A 352 1.46 -3.79 12.00
N THR A 353 0.20 -3.35 12.07
CA THR A 353 -0.50 -2.75 10.93
C THR A 353 -0.98 -1.32 11.22
N ALA A 354 -0.85 -0.43 10.22
CA ALA A 354 -1.40 0.91 10.27
C ALA A 354 -2.93 0.88 10.17
N LEU A 355 -3.60 1.77 10.90
CA LEU A 355 -5.05 2.00 10.75
C LEU A 355 -5.26 3.33 10.01
N ARG A 356 -6.24 3.35 9.11
CA ARG A 356 -6.68 4.56 8.44
C ARG A 356 -8.04 5.01 8.94
N PHE A 357 -8.17 6.31 9.16
CA PHE A 357 -9.43 6.92 9.58
C PHE A 357 -9.88 7.95 8.54
N ILE A 358 -11.13 7.82 8.13
CA ILE A 358 -11.81 8.76 7.24
C ILE A 358 -12.93 9.40 8.06
N ILE A 359 -12.83 10.69 8.30
CA ILE A 359 -13.85 11.42 9.04
C ILE A 359 -14.85 11.99 8.04
N ARG A 360 -16.14 11.65 8.21
CA ARG A 360 -17.25 12.17 7.39
C ARG A 360 -18.26 12.91 8.24
N GLU A 361 -18.71 14.04 7.73
CA GLU A 361 -19.82 14.76 8.34
C GLU A 361 -21.14 14.14 7.91
N ARG A 362 -22.07 14.05 8.86
CA ARG A 362 -23.46 13.71 8.62
C ARG A 362 -24.31 14.79 9.24
N SER A 363 -25.24 15.40 8.48
CA SER A 363 -26.25 16.28 9.03
C SER A 363 -27.25 15.48 9.86
N GLU A 364 -27.81 16.08 10.92
CA GLU A 364 -28.82 15.43 11.78
C GLU A 364 -30.15 15.19 11.03
N GLU A 365 -30.30 15.69 9.79
CA GLU A 365 -31.52 15.71 8.99
C GLU A 365 -31.59 14.63 7.89
N SER A 366 -30.80 13.57 7.96
CA SER A 366 -30.85 12.50 6.92
C SER A 366 -30.98 11.08 7.51
#